data_756dbc5fd741678e524c0a39f0318bd8
#
_entry.id   756dbc5fd741678e524c0a39f0318bd8
#
_cell.length_a   1.000
_cell.length_b   1.000
_cell.length_c   1.000
_cell.angle_alpha   90.00
_cell.angle_beta   90.00
_cell.angle_gamma   90.00
#
_symmetry.space_group_name_H-M   'P 1'
#
loop_
_entity.id
_entity.type
_entity.pdbx_description
1 polymer ?
#
loop_
_entity_poly.entity_id
_entity_poly.type
_entity_poly.pdbx_seq_one_letter_code
_entity_poly.pdbx_strand_id
1 'polypeptide(L)'
;MSPRHSRLRSPLVPVVCLAGFVVVLGLAAWFSADRAAADSSVHFVDITQRAGINFVHYTGAFGKKYLPETMGAGCAFIDYDNDGNPDILLVQGGDFPDHRSGQRRTMKLYHNNGNGTFTDVTERSGLGIEMYGMGVAVGDYDNDGWDDIYVTGLGESRLFHNQHNGTFKDVTREAGVNNTGFGASAAWLDYDRDGKLDLFVTNYVKWTPKSDIYCSLDGHTKSYCTPEAYHGDTCRLYHNLGNGRFEDVTSKAGIEDPTGKSLGVAVVDYDQDGWPDIAVSNDTQPNKLYHNNRNGTFTEQAVQAGIAFSEDGIARGAMGIDAGDFDGSGYPSLAIGNFSNQMMGLYHNEKNRFFIDIAPSSSLGRSSLLSLSFGLFFFDYDLDGLDDIFVANGHIEPDINRIQPQVAYAELPLAFHGEGRDSKGNMRFEETGKQLGFTKTLVSRGAARADIDNDGAPDILLTTNGGPAYLFHNVGGSQNNAIRIRTLGTRSNRDGIGAAVGVSFAGQPVKDEWQLVHSGSSYCSQSELTLTFGLGKAAAADILIIWPSGQKDSLKNLAANVTYTIQEGGKILSQRPFAR
;
A
#
# COMPACT_ATOMS: atom_id res chain seq x y z
N MET A 1 34.97 91.79 -37.05
CA MET A 1 35.99 90.84 -36.58
C MET A 1 35.32 89.91 -35.63
N SER A 2 35.08 88.67 -36.07
CA SER A 2 34.25 87.71 -35.40
C SER A 2 35.08 86.74 -34.57
N PRO A 3 34.61 86.22 -33.44
CA PRO A 3 35.13 84.99 -32.85
C PRO A 3 34.16 83.83 -33.03
N ARG A 4 34.73 82.69 -33.35
CA ARG A 4 34.07 81.42 -33.55
C ARG A 4 33.61 80.78 -32.23
N HIS A 5 32.34 80.33 -32.18
CA HIS A 5 31.84 79.44 -31.14
C HIS A 5 32.28 78.01 -31.39
N SER A 6 32.95 77.39 -30.41
CA SER A 6 33.16 75.94 -30.31
C SER A 6 32.02 75.30 -29.51
N ARG A 7 31.26 74.36 -30.13
CA ARG A 7 30.27 73.55 -29.45
C ARG A 7 30.97 72.34 -28.82
N LEU A 8 30.89 72.27 -27.50
CA LEU A 8 31.19 71.09 -26.73
C LEU A 8 30.01 70.10 -26.86
N ARG A 9 30.25 68.89 -27.41
CA ARG A 9 29.32 67.74 -27.36
C ARG A 9 29.58 67.02 -26.08
N SER A 10 28.57 66.86 -25.23
CA SER A 10 28.52 65.94 -24.09
C SER A 10 28.26 64.52 -24.56
N PRO A 11 28.94 63.51 -24.04
CA PRO A 11 28.56 62.11 -24.34
C PRO A 11 27.47 61.64 -23.37
N LEU A 12 26.30 61.35 -23.89
CA LEU A 12 25.27 60.55 -23.28
C LEU A 12 25.57 59.09 -23.57
N VAL A 13 26.10 58.31 -22.61
CA VAL A 13 26.16 56.83 -22.55
C VAL A 13 26.71 56.47 -21.16
N PRO A 14 26.28 55.43 -20.45
CA PRO A 14 25.09 54.62 -20.46
C PRO A 14 24.55 54.34 -19.04
N VAL A 15 23.42 54.86 -18.67
CA VAL A 15 22.79 54.54 -17.38
C VAL A 15 21.92 53.24 -17.50
N VAL A 16 21.58 52.84 -18.71
CA VAL A 16 20.65 51.70 -18.92
C VAL A 16 21.29 50.32 -18.67
N CYS A 17 22.62 50.17 -18.82
CA CYS A 17 23.27 48.87 -18.60
C CYS A 17 23.49 48.52 -17.12
N LEU A 18 23.59 49.48 -16.21
CA LEU A 18 23.77 49.16 -14.78
C LEU A 18 22.46 48.74 -14.10
N ALA A 19 21.30 49.28 -14.49
CA ALA A 19 20.01 48.87 -13.93
C ALA A 19 19.62 47.44 -14.33
N GLY A 20 19.94 47.00 -15.56
CA GLY A 20 19.70 45.64 -16.03
C GLY A 20 20.59 44.61 -15.32
N PHE A 21 21.83 44.95 -15.01
CA PHE A 21 22.77 44.06 -14.34
C PHE A 21 22.44 43.87 -12.85
N VAL A 22 21.96 44.91 -12.17
CA VAL A 22 21.53 44.81 -10.76
C VAL A 22 20.23 44.02 -10.63
N VAL A 23 19.29 44.11 -11.57
CA VAL A 23 18.04 43.34 -11.57
C VAL A 23 18.30 41.84 -11.88
N VAL A 24 19.22 41.54 -12.82
CA VAL A 24 19.60 40.16 -13.12
C VAL A 24 20.38 39.52 -11.96
N LEU A 25 21.27 40.25 -11.30
CA LEU A 25 21.97 39.77 -10.10
C LEU A 25 21.03 39.63 -8.89
N GLY A 26 20.04 40.54 -8.75
CA GLY A 26 19.01 40.42 -7.71
C GLY A 26 18.07 39.25 -7.92
N LEU A 27 17.65 38.96 -9.15
CA LEU A 27 16.85 37.80 -9.48
C LEU A 27 17.64 36.47 -9.37
N ALA A 28 18.90 36.46 -9.80
CA ALA A 28 19.77 35.27 -9.61
C ALA A 28 20.09 35.04 -8.13
N ALA A 29 20.23 36.08 -7.31
CA ALA A 29 20.38 35.93 -5.86
C ALA A 29 19.07 35.50 -5.16
N TRP A 30 17.91 35.91 -5.68
CA TRP A 30 16.60 35.45 -5.16
C TRP A 30 16.33 33.99 -5.51
N PHE A 31 16.63 33.58 -6.74
CA PHE A 31 16.56 32.15 -7.13
C PHE A 31 17.63 31.30 -6.43
N SER A 32 18.75 31.88 -5.98
CA SER A 32 19.77 31.16 -5.19
C SER A 32 19.45 31.13 -3.70
N ALA A 33 18.66 32.10 -3.18
CA ALA A 33 18.26 32.12 -1.77
C ALA A 33 17.12 31.11 -1.47
N ASP A 34 16.23 30.85 -2.45
CA ASP A 34 15.23 29.77 -2.30
C ASP A 34 15.80 28.35 -2.44
N ARG A 35 17.06 28.22 -2.90
CA ARG A 35 17.78 26.93 -2.86
C ARG A 35 18.60 26.71 -1.59
N ALA A 36 18.65 27.65 -0.65
CA ALA A 36 19.54 27.63 0.50
C ALA A 36 18.83 27.46 1.85
N ALA A 37 17.69 26.78 1.87
CA ALA A 37 17.12 26.17 3.07
C ALA A 37 16.20 25.02 2.62
N ALA A 38 16.73 24.03 1.94
CA ALA A 38 16.14 22.72 1.96
C ALA A 38 16.30 22.25 3.41
N ASP A 39 15.22 22.23 4.16
CA ASP A 39 15.14 21.60 5.46
C ASP A 39 15.71 20.16 5.28
N SER A 40 16.80 19.85 5.99
CA SER A 40 17.48 18.55 5.83
C SER A 40 16.72 17.42 6.52
N SER A 41 15.53 17.69 7.03
CA SER A 41 14.66 16.71 7.69
C SER A 41 13.75 16.02 6.67
N VAL A 42 13.59 14.72 6.82
CA VAL A 42 12.62 13.95 6.01
C VAL A 42 11.21 14.45 6.29
N HIS A 43 10.44 14.71 5.23
CA HIS A 43 9.03 15.07 5.33
C HIS A 43 8.27 14.76 4.05
N PHE A 44 6.95 14.55 4.18
CA PHE A 44 6.06 14.25 3.06
C PHE A 44 5.30 15.51 2.61
N VAL A 45 5.27 15.74 1.30
CA VAL A 45 4.60 16.88 0.68
C VAL A 45 3.45 16.39 -0.20
N ASP A 46 2.25 16.89 0.03
CA ASP A 46 1.10 16.64 -0.85
C ASP A 46 1.35 17.26 -2.24
N ILE A 47 1.57 16.39 -3.23
CA ILE A 47 1.80 16.78 -4.62
C ILE A 47 0.62 16.50 -5.55
N THR A 48 -0.49 16.01 -5.03
CA THR A 48 -1.65 15.50 -5.77
C THR A 48 -2.07 16.42 -6.92
N GLN A 49 -2.28 17.71 -6.64
CA GLN A 49 -2.72 18.66 -7.66
C GLN A 49 -1.64 18.95 -8.70
N ARG A 50 -0.40 19.17 -8.27
CA ARG A 50 0.72 19.46 -9.20
C ARG A 50 1.07 18.23 -10.03
N ALA A 51 0.83 17.02 -9.50
CA ALA A 51 1.00 15.75 -10.20
C ALA A 51 -0.11 15.49 -11.23
N GLY A 52 -1.18 16.28 -11.27
CA GLY A 52 -2.28 16.12 -12.23
C GLY A 52 -3.33 15.10 -11.83
N ILE A 53 -3.34 14.64 -10.57
CA ILE A 53 -4.31 13.66 -10.06
C ILE A 53 -5.60 14.38 -9.64
N ASN A 54 -6.71 14.05 -10.32
CA ASN A 54 -8.04 14.63 -10.11
C ASN A 54 -9.07 13.55 -9.78
N PHE A 55 -8.81 12.76 -8.76
CA PHE A 55 -9.72 11.71 -8.33
C PHE A 55 -10.46 12.12 -7.06
N VAL A 56 -11.77 11.88 -7.03
CA VAL A 56 -12.62 11.98 -5.84
C VAL A 56 -13.43 10.71 -5.73
N HIS A 57 -13.26 10.00 -4.62
CA HIS A 57 -13.99 8.78 -4.35
C HIS A 57 -15.49 9.06 -4.18
N TYR A 58 -16.33 8.23 -4.78
CA TYR A 58 -17.79 8.25 -4.67
C TYR A 58 -18.27 7.05 -3.86
N THR A 59 -18.98 7.27 -2.77
CA THR A 59 -19.42 6.21 -1.85
C THR A 59 -20.77 5.61 -2.21
N GLY A 60 -21.48 6.17 -3.18
CA GLY A 60 -22.87 5.81 -3.47
C GLY A 60 -23.89 6.42 -2.49
N ALA A 61 -23.47 7.23 -1.52
CA ALA A 61 -24.33 7.75 -0.46
C ALA A 61 -25.48 8.60 -0.99
N PHE A 62 -26.70 8.29 -0.53
CA PHE A 62 -27.94 9.00 -0.87
C PHE A 62 -28.90 9.16 0.33
N GLY A 63 -28.34 9.14 1.54
CA GLY A 63 -29.07 9.37 2.80
C GLY A 63 -29.62 8.12 3.48
N LYS A 64 -29.37 6.93 2.92
CA LYS A 64 -29.80 5.64 3.52
C LYS A 64 -28.81 5.13 4.57
N LYS A 65 -27.57 5.65 4.60
CA LYS A 65 -26.48 5.17 5.46
C LYS A 65 -26.32 3.64 5.33
N TYR A 66 -26.03 3.19 4.11
CA TYR A 66 -25.73 1.80 3.82
C TYR A 66 -24.30 1.45 4.24
N LEU A 67 -24.08 0.27 4.81
CA LEU A 67 -22.78 -0.17 5.29
C LEU A 67 -21.66 0.02 4.25
N PRO A 68 -21.82 -0.34 2.95
CA PRO A 68 -20.74 -0.18 1.99
C PRO A 68 -20.29 1.27 1.76
N GLU A 69 -21.13 2.26 2.04
CA GLU A 69 -20.79 3.69 1.91
C GLU A 69 -19.58 4.09 2.76
N THR A 70 -19.23 3.29 3.77
CA THR A 70 -18.16 3.58 4.72
C THR A 70 -16.85 2.84 4.43
N MET A 71 -16.84 1.86 3.51
CA MET A 71 -15.80 0.85 3.40
C MET A 71 -14.79 1.08 2.26
N GLY A 72 -15.16 1.74 1.16
CA GLY A 72 -14.23 2.00 0.05
C GLY A 72 -13.23 3.10 0.41
N ALA A 73 -12.14 3.28 -0.26
CA ALA A 73 -11.65 2.81 -1.53
C ALA A 73 -10.22 2.33 -1.45
N GLY A 74 -9.87 1.36 -2.30
CA GLY A 74 -8.50 0.89 -2.48
C GLY A 74 -7.71 1.69 -3.52
N CYS A 75 -6.39 1.46 -3.56
CA CYS A 75 -5.49 2.00 -4.56
C CYS A 75 -4.34 1.03 -4.84
N ALA A 76 -3.69 1.19 -5.99
CA ALA A 76 -2.52 0.40 -6.32
C ALA A 76 -1.47 1.22 -7.09
N PHE A 77 -0.22 0.80 -6.92
CA PHE A 77 0.84 1.07 -7.89
C PHE A 77 1.00 -0.13 -8.83
N ILE A 78 1.22 0.14 -10.10
CA ILE A 78 1.36 -0.83 -11.20
C ILE A 78 2.28 -0.26 -12.27
N ASP A 79 3.10 -1.08 -12.91
CA ASP A 79 3.88 -0.70 -14.11
C ASP A 79 3.16 -1.31 -15.33
N TYR A 80 1.98 -0.70 -15.71
CA TYR A 80 1.07 -1.31 -16.68
C TYR A 80 1.60 -1.34 -18.12
N ASP A 81 2.58 -0.51 -18.45
CA ASP A 81 3.17 -0.42 -19.80
C ASP A 81 4.67 -0.79 -19.84
N ASN A 82 5.19 -1.33 -18.72
CA ASN A 82 6.57 -1.83 -18.58
C ASN A 82 7.65 -0.76 -18.88
N ASP A 83 7.36 0.52 -18.56
CA ASP A 83 8.34 1.60 -18.73
C ASP A 83 9.26 1.77 -17.51
N GLY A 84 8.98 1.06 -16.43
CA GLY A 84 9.74 1.04 -15.18
C GLY A 84 9.39 2.19 -14.23
N ASN A 85 8.33 2.96 -14.47
CA ASN A 85 7.84 3.98 -13.57
C ASN A 85 6.49 3.51 -12.97
N PRO A 86 6.30 3.56 -11.65
CA PRO A 86 5.04 3.14 -11.05
C PRO A 86 3.88 4.05 -11.44
N ASP A 87 2.86 3.48 -12.09
CA ASP A 87 1.59 4.12 -12.41
C ASP A 87 0.61 3.99 -11.25
N ILE A 88 -0.49 4.75 -11.27
CA ILE A 88 -1.47 4.79 -10.19
C ILE A 88 -2.83 4.28 -10.66
N LEU A 89 -3.37 3.27 -9.96
CA LEU A 89 -4.74 2.83 -10.09
C LEU A 89 -5.56 3.20 -8.83
N LEU A 90 -6.68 3.91 -9.02
CA LEU A 90 -7.60 4.33 -7.97
C LEU A 90 -8.96 3.66 -8.18
N VAL A 91 -9.38 2.85 -7.21
CA VAL A 91 -10.66 2.14 -7.25
C VAL A 91 -11.80 3.09 -6.92
N GLN A 92 -12.93 2.95 -7.61
CA GLN A 92 -14.09 3.83 -7.44
C GLN A 92 -15.29 3.05 -6.94
N GLY A 93 -16.01 3.64 -5.98
CA GLY A 93 -17.35 3.16 -5.62
C GLY A 93 -18.38 3.44 -6.71
N GLY A 94 -19.57 2.92 -6.56
CA GLY A 94 -20.63 2.98 -7.56
C GLY A 94 -22.01 3.27 -7.00
N ASP A 95 -22.99 3.32 -7.87
CA ASP A 95 -24.38 3.42 -7.50
C ASP A 95 -24.91 2.09 -6.93
N PHE A 96 -25.83 2.17 -5.99
CA PHE A 96 -26.56 1.00 -5.51
C PHE A 96 -27.68 0.58 -6.48
N PRO A 97 -28.10 -0.71 -6.49
CA PRO A 97 -29.15 -1.19 -7.39
C PRO A 97 -30.49 -0.47 -7.26
N ASP A 98 -30.80 0.04 -6.07
CA ASP A 98 -32.03 0.76 -5.74
C ASP A 98 -31.90 2.29 -5.82
N HIS A 99 -30.73 2.81 -6.17
CA HIS A 99 -30.50 4.24 -6.38
C HIS A 99 -29.43 4.50 -7.45
N ARG A 100 -29.84 5.12 -8.56
CA ARG A 100 -28.97 5.50 -9.67
C ARG A 100 -28.80 7.02 -9.72
N SER A 101 -27.56 7.48 -9.55
CA SER A 101 -27.24 8.91 -9.61
C SER A 101 -27.34 9.50 -11.02
N GLY A 102 -27.25 8.65 -12.04
CA GLY A 102 -27.16 9.04 -13.45
C GLY A 102 -25.83 9.65 -13.84
N GLN A 103 -24.84 9.61 -12.96
CA GLN A 103 -23.47 10.07 -13.22
C GLN A 103 -22.55 8.87 -13.38
N ARG A 104 -21.80 8.86 -14.50
CA ARG A 104 -20.81 7.82 -14.73
C ARG A 104 -19.65 7.97 -13.73
N ARG A 105 -19.38 6.91 -12.95
CA ARG A 105 -18.29 6.84 -11.96
C ARG A 105 -17.44 5.62 -12.27
N THR A 106 -16.17 5.83 -12.55
CA THR A 106 -15.24 4.77 -12.95
C THR A 106 -13.97 4.84 -12.12
N MET A 107 -13.31 3.71 -11.92
CA MET A 107 -11.93 3.70 -11.45
C MET A 107 -11.06 4.58 -12.35
N LYS A 108 -9.85 4.90 -11.90
CA LYS A 108 -8.91 5.75 -12.64
C LYS A 108 -7.54 5.10 -12.74
N LEU A 109 -7.00 5.07 -13.96
CA LEU A 109 -5.61 4.73 -14.21
C LEU A 109 -4.85 5.99 -14.65
N TYR A 110 -3.78 6.31 -13.94
CA TYR A 110 -2.90 7.43 -14.22
C TYR A 110 -1.52 6.93 -14.60
N HIS A 111 -1.07 7.24 -15.82
CA HIS A 111 0.27 6.93 -16.30
C HIS A 111 1.29 7.92 -15.70
N ASN A 112 2.38 7.41 -15.17
CA ASN A 112 3.50 8.19 -14.63
C ASN A 112 4.41 8.68 -15.78
N ASN A 113 4.43 9.97 -16.02
CA ASN A 113 5.22 10.56 -17.12
C ASN A 113 6.75 10.61 -16.83
N GLY A 114 7.22 10.05 -15.70
CA GLY A 114 8.63 10.04 -15.29
C GLY A 114 9.22 11.42 -14.93
N ASN A 115 8.37 12.40 -14.70
CA ASN A 115 8.77 13.80 -14.40
C ASN A 115 8.02 14.41 -13.21
N GLY A 116 7.45 13.55 -12.33
CA GLY A 116 6.63 13.94 -11.19
C GLY A 116 5.19 14.36 -11.54
N THR A 117 4.75 14.12 -12.78
CA THR A 117 3.37 14.33 -13.21
C THR A 117 2.74 13.04 -13.75
N PHE A 118 1.40 12.97 -13.71
CA PHE A 118 0.64 11.82 -14.15
C PHE A 118 -0.42 12.23 -15.17
N THR A 119 -0.72 11.33 -16.10
CA THR A 119 -1.74 11.52 -17.15
C THR A 119 -2.88 10.51 -16.97
N ASP A 120 -4.14 10.99 -16.87
CA ASP A 120 -5.32 10.10 -16.85
C ASP A 120 -5.45 9.36 -18.19
N VAL A 121 -5.27 8.05 -18.14
CA VAL A 121 -5.34 7.15 -19.31
C VAL A 121 -6.52 6.18 -19.25
N THR A 122 -7.43 6.38 -18.29
CA THR A 122 -8.53 5.47 -17.95
C THR A 122 -9.37 5.04 -19.15
N GLU A 123 -9.83 5.98 -19.96
CA GLU A 123 -10.68 5.66 -21.13
C GLU A 123 -9.88 4.93 -22.21
N ARG A 124 -8.63 5.33 -22.43
CA ARG A 124 -7.73 4.71 -23.40
C ARG A 124 -7.37 3.28 -23.00
N SER A 125 -7.20 3.03 -21.71
CA SER A 125 -6.81 1.71 -21.18
C SER A 125 -7.96 0.70 -21.17
N GLY A 126 -9.22 1.12 -21.35
CA GLY A 126 -10.40 0.26 -21.25
C GLY A 126 -10.88 0.01 -19.81
N LEU A 127 -10.26 0.66 -18.81
CA LEU A 127 -10.66 0.55 -17.40
C LEU A 127 -11.78 1.52 -16.99
N GLY A 128 -12.28 2.32 -17.92
CA GLY A 128 -13.39 3.24 -17.70
C GLY A 128 -14.74 2.52 -17.51
N ILE A 129 -14.81 1.56 -16.60
CA ILE A 129 -16.02 0.79 -16.31
C ILE A 129 -16.68 1.24 -15.00
N GLU A 130 -17.99 1.03 -14.90
CA GLU A 130 -18.76 1.29 -13.67
C GLU A 130 -18.93 0.00 -12.89
N MET A 131 -18.52 0.00 -11.63
CA MET A 131 -18.75 -1.05 -10.64
C MET A 131 -18.73 -0.42 -9.25
N TYR A 132 -19.29 -1.09 -8.25
CA TYR A 132 -19.05 -0.71 -6.86
C TYR A 132 -17.74 -1.39 -6.41
N GLY A 133 -16.62 -0.78 -6.80
CA GLY A 133 -15.29 -1.31 -6.51
C GLY A 133 -14.89 -1.08 -5.05
N MET A 134 -14.06 -1.97 -4.53
CA MET A 134 -13.54 -1.95 -3.17
C MET A 134 -12.01 -1.96 -3.16
N GLY A 135 -11.40 -3.05 -3.56
CA GLY A 135 -9.96 -3.27 -3.50
C GLY A 135 -9.37 -3.67 -4.84
N VAL A 136 -8.05 -3.80 -4.84
CA VAL A 136 -7.27 -4.16 -6.03
C VAL A 136 -6.08 -5.03 -5.66
N ALA A 137 -5.73 -5.99 -6.52
CA ALA A 137 -4.48 -6.74 -6.50
C ALA A 137 -3.87 -6.75 -7.90
N VAL A 138 -2.55 -6.55 -7.97
CA VAL A 138 -1.76 -6.49 -9.21
C VAL A 138 -0.81 -7.69 -9.24
N GLY A 139 -0.66 -8.33 -10.40
CA GLY A 139 0.29 -9.42 -10.63
C GLY A 139 0.11 -10.05 -12.01
N ASP A 140 1.18 -10.59 -12.56
CA ASP A 140 1.25 -11.29 -13.84
C ASP A 140 0.74 -12.74 -13.66
N TYR A 141 -0.60 -12.93 -13.74
CA TYR A 141 -1.20 -14.24 -13.42
C TYR A 141 -0.95 -15.32 -14.48
N ASP A 142 -0.63 -14.95 -15.73
CA ASP A 142 -0.37 -15.91 -16.81
C ASP A 142 1.11 -15.99 -17.24
N ASN A 143 1.99 -15.29 -16.51
CA ASN A 143 3.45 -15.28 -16.69
C ASN A 143 3.90 -14.73 -18.07
N ASP A 144 3.15 -13.81 -18.65
CA ASP A 144 3.47 -13.22 -19.94
C ASP A 144 4.40 -12.00 -19.87
N GLY A 145 4.68 -11.52 -18.64
CA GLY A 145 5.59 -10.40 -18.34
C GLY A 145 4.91 -9.05 -18.28
N TRP A 146 3.57 -9.01 -18.17
CA TRP A 146 2.78 -7.80 -18.02
C TRP A 146 1.82 -7.91 -16.84
N ASP A 147 1.80 -6.87 -16.04
CA ASP A 147 0.93 -6.83 -14.85
C ASP A 147 -0.55 -6.81 -15.24
N ASP A 148 -1.32 -7.71 -14.61
CA ASP A 148 -2.77 -7.80 -14.68
C ASP A 148 -3.42 -7.22 -13.42
N ILE A 149 -4.72 -6.94 -13.50
CA ILE A 149 -5.45 -6.26 -12.43
C ILE A 149 -6.67 -7.10 -11.99
N TYR A 150 -6.73 -7.45 -10.72
CA TYR A 150 -7.96 -7.96 -10.11
C TYR A 150 -8.59 -6.90 -9.22
N VAL A 151 -9.84 -6.52 -9.51
CA VAL A 151 -10.61 -5.52 -8.73
C VAL A 151 -11.73 -6.23 -7.99
N THR A 152 -11.75 -6.11 -6.66
CA THR A 152 -12.84 -6.59 -5.82
C THR A 152 -13.98 -5.58 -5.76
N GLY A 153 -15.17 -6.02 -5.39
CA GLY A 153 -16.30 -5.11 -5.27
C GLY A 153 -17.53 -5.72 -4.61
N LEU A 154 -18.56 -4.92 -4.49
CA LEU A 154 -19.83 -5.31 -3.92
C LEU A 154 -20.70 -6.04 -4.96
N GLY A 155 -20.85 -7.35 -4.80
CA GLY A 155 -21.67 -8.19 -5.67
C GLY A 155 -21.04 -8.57 -7.00
N GLU A 156 -19.86 -8.06 -7.31
CA GLU A 156 -19.03 -8.44 -8.47
C GLU A 156 -17.56 -8.14 -8.20
N SER A 157 -16.68 -8.96 -8.76
CA SER A 157 -15.24 -8.68 -8.86
C SER A 157 -14.80 -8.90 -10.29
N ARG A 158 -13.71 -8.29 -10.74
CA ARG A 158 -13.28 -8.35 -12.14
C ARG A 158 -11.79 -8.58 -12.29
N LEU A 159 -11.42 -9.43 -13.26
CA LEU A 159 -10.05 -9.64 -13.71
C LEU A 159 -9.85 -8.98 -15.08
N PHE A 160 -8.86 -8.11 -15.15
CA PHE A 160 -8.46 -7.40 -16.37
C PHE A 160 -7.09 -7.88 -16.81
N HIS A 161 -7.03 -8.54 -17.97
CA HIS A 161 -5.80 -8.98 -18.58
C HIS A 161 -5.18 -7.87 -19.43
N ASN A 162 -3.89 -7.62 -19.24
CA ASN A 162 -3.11 -6.63 -19.98
C ASN A 162 -2.87 -7.10 -21.43
N GLN A 163 -3.19 -6.25 -22.41
CA GLN A 163 -3.08 -6.59 -23.82
C GLN A 163 -1.73 -6.17 -24.43
N HIS A 164 -0.71 -5.83 -23.65
CA HIS A 164 0.64 -5.40 -24.05
C HIS A 164 0.69 -4.16 -24.97
N ASN A 165 -0.35 -3.37 -24.96
CA ASN A 165 -0.49 -2.19 -25.81
C ASN A 165 -1.06 -0.98 -25.08
N GLY A 166 -1.02 -1.03 -23.72
CA GLY A 166 -1.59 -0.02 -22.85
C GLY A 166 -3.09 -0.13 -22.64
N THR A 167 -3.71 -1.26 -23.04
CA THR A 167 -5.14 -1.54 -22.84
C THR A 167 -5.36 -2.84 -22.07
N PHE A 168 -6.50 -2.93 -21.41
CA PHE A 168 -6.91 -4.10 -20.64
C PHE A 168 -8.20 -4.71 -21.22
N LYS A 169 -8.32 -6.03 -21.10
CA LYS A 169 -9.53 -6.79 -21.45
C LYS A 169 -10.12 -7.43 -20.19
N ASP A 170 -11.41 -7.22 -19.94
CA ASP A 170 -12.13 -7.97 -18.91
C ASP A 170 -12.24 -9.44 -19.32
N VAL A 171 -11.60 -10.31 -18.56
CA VAL A 171 -11.56 -11.77 -18.75
C VAL A 171 -12.20 -12.53 -17.58
N THR A 172 -12.89 -11.83 -16.68
CA THR A 172 -13.47 -12.38 -15.44
C THR A 172 -14.26 -13.65 -15.64
N ARG A 173 -15.16 -13.65 -16.65
CA ARG A 173 -16.02 -14.80 -16.95
C ARG A 173 -15.24 -15.96 -17.55
N GLU A 174 -14.33 -15.66 -18.47
CA GLU A 174 -13.48 -16.67 -19.12
C GLU A 174 -12.55 -17.32 -18.10
N ALA A 175 -12.00 -16.54 -17.18
CA ALA A 175 -11.10 -16.99 -16.13
C ALA A 175 -11.83 -17.76 -15.01
N GLY A 176 -13.12 -17.49 -14.80
CA GLY A 176 -13.91 -18.16 -13.75
C GLY A 176 -13.71 -17.59 -12.34
N VAL A 177 -13.26 -16.32 -12.22
CA VAL A 177 -12.92 -15.67 -10.93
C VAL A 177 -13.94 -14.61 -10.49
N ASN A 178 -15.17 -14.67 -10.96
CA ASN A 178 -16.22 -13.73 -10.56
C ASN A 178 -16.67 -14.00 -9.13
N ASN A 179 -16.10 -13.29 -8.17
CA ASN A 179 -16.58 -13.26 -6.79
C ASN A 179 -17.82 -12.36 -6.69
N THR A 180 -18.96 -12.93 -6.29
CA THR A 180 -20.25 -12.24 -6.16
C THR A 180 -20.57 -11.83 -4.72
N GLY A 181 -19.64 -12.02 -3.78
CA GLY A 181 -19.73 -11.55 -2.41
C GLY A 181 -19.48 -10.05 -2.26
N PHE A 182 -19.35 -9.60 -1.03
CA PHE A 182 -18.84 -8.28 -0.71
C PHE A 182 -17.30 -8.39 -0.61
N GLY A 183 -16.62 -8.44 -1.76
CA GLY A 183 -15.16 -8.55 -1.83
C GLY A 183 -14.48 -7.30 -1.30
N ALA A 184 -13.51 -7.47 -0.40
CA ALA A 184 -12.70 -6.38 0.16
C ALA A 184 -11.27 -6.41 -0.42
N SER A 185 -10.31 -7.05 0.24
CA SER A 185 -8.94 -7.19 -0.28
C SER A 185 -8.78 -8.43 -1.16
N ALA A 186 -7.73 -8.45 -1.96
CA ALA A 186 -7.28 -9.64 -2.67
C ALA A 186 -5.75 -9.72 -2.65
N ALA A 187 -5.21 -10.93 -2.85
CA ALA A 187 -3.78 -11.17 -2.97
C ALA A 187 -3.50 -12.28 -3.99
N TRP A 188 -2.46 -12.07 -4.79
CA TRP A 188 -1.86 -13.10 -5.61
C TRP A 188 -0.82 -13.87 -4.79
N LEU A 189 -0.78 -15.18 -4.93
CA LEU A 189 0.19 -16.07 -4.29
C LEU A 189 0.34 -17.36 -5.10
N ASP A 190 1.46 -18.01 -5.00
CA ASP A 190 1.71 -19.35 -5.56
C ASP A 190 1.67 -20.36 -4.41
N TYR A 191 0.42 -20.73 -3.98
CA TYR A 191 0.25 -21.50 -2.73
C TYR A 191 0.70 -22.96 -2.85
N ASP A 192 0.73 -23.53 -4.04
CA ASP A 192 1.16 -24.92 -4.27
C ASP A 192 2.54 -25.04 -4.95
N ARG A 193 3.21 -23.88 -5.19
CA ARG A 193 4.55 -23.75 -5.75
C ARG A 193 4.71 -24.37 -7.14
N ASP A 194 3.64 -24.25 -7.94
CA ASP A 194 3.65 -24.73 -9.34
C ASP A 194 4.18 -23.67 -10.33
N GLY A 195 4.51 -22.46 -9.85
CA GLY A 195 5.04 -21.35 -10.63
C GLY A 195 3.98 -20.47 -11.27
N LYS A 196 2.71 -20.63 -10.89
CA LYS A 196 1.60 -19.80 -11.33
C LYS A 196 0.98 -19.05 -10.14
N LEU A 197 0.50 -17.86 -10.38
CA LEU A 197 -0.18 -17.08 -9.34
C LEU A 197 -1.62 -17.52 -9.19
N ASP A 198 -1.96 -18.00 -8.00
CA ASP A 198 -3.31 -18.24 -7.51
C ASP A 198 -3.88 -16.95 -6.92
N LEU A 199 -5.19 -16.92 -6.68
CA LEU A 199 -5.88 -15.72 -6.21
C LEU A 199 -6.65 -15.99 -4.92
N PHE A 200 -6.31 -15.25 -3.86
CA PHE A 200 -7.09 -15.19 -2.63
C PHE A 200 -7.91 -13.91 -2.57
N VAL A 201 -9.22 -14.01 -2.21
CA VAL A 201 -10.14 -12.88 -2.12
C VAL A 201 -10.85 -12.91 -0.78
N THR A 202 -10.77 -11.83 -0.01
CA THR A 202 -11.53 -11.68 1.23
C THR A 202 -12.97 -11.27 0.94
N ASN A 203 -13.92 -11.80 1.71
CA ASN A 203 -15.31 -11.38 1.71
C ASN A 203 -15.71 -10.88 3.11
N TYR A 204 -16.43 -9.76 3.14
CA TYR A 204 -16.78 -9.10 4.38
C TYR A 204 -18.07 -9.67 5.00
N VAL A 205 -19.19 -9.17 4.60
CA VAL A 205 -20.49 -9.59 5.15
C VAL A 205 -21.52 -9.81 4.05
N LYS A 206 -22.53 -10.62 4.33
CA LYS A 206 -23.69 -10.81 3.44
C LYS A 206 -24.59 -9.60 3.55
N TRP A 207 -24.45 -8.65 2.64
CA TRP A 207 -25.20 -7.41 2.59
C TRP A 207 -25.83 -7.16 1.22
N THR A 208 -27.04 -6.66 1.21
CA THR A 208 -27.76 -6.13 0.04
C THR A 208 -28.64 -4.97 0.48
N PRO A 209 -29.09 -4.06 -0.41
CA PRO A 209 -30.06 -3.03 -0.04
C PRO A 209 -31.35 -3.56 0.61
N LYS A 210 -31.76 -4.80 0.27
CA LYS A 210 -32.94 -5.45 0.85
C LYS A 210 -32.70 -6.02 2.26
N SER A 211 -31.46 -6.36 2.58
CA SER A 211 -31.07 -6.88 3.90
C SER A 211 -30.50 -5.79 4.82
N ASP A 212 -30.51 -4.53 4.38
CA ASP A 212 -30.03 -3.42 5.20
C ASP A 212 -30.86 -3.26 6.47
N ILE A 213 -30.20 -2.94 7.56
CA ILE A 213 -30.77 -2.89 8.90
C ILE A 213 -30.79 -1.43 9.38
N TYR A 214 -31.74 -1.09 10.23
CA TYR A 214 -31.78 0.21 10.91
C TYR A 214 -30.92 0.17 12.17
N CYS A 215 -29.79 0.86 12.15
CA CYS A 215 -28.96 1.10 13.34
C CYS A 215 -29.06 2.56 13.78
N SER A 216 -28.86 2.82 15.06
CA SER A 216 -28.92 4.16 15.63
C SER A 216 -28.00 4.25 16.84
N LEU A 217 -27.22 5.33 16.92
CA LEU A 217 -26.36 5.63 18.07
C LEU A 217 -27.13 6.36 19.19
N ASP A 218 -28.19 7.11 18.84
CA ASP A 218 -28.99 7.92 19.76
C ASP A 218 -30.41 7.37 19.97
N GLY A 219 -30.75 6.25 19.33
CA GLY A 219 -32.06 5.62 19.35
C GLY A 219 -33.12 6.29 18.43
N HIS A 220 -32.78 7.38 17.76
CA HIS A 220 -33.73 8.18 16.94
C HIS A 220 -33.26 8.39 15.50
N THR A 221 -31.99 8.68 15.31
CA THR A 221 -31.40 9.00 13.99
C THR A 221 -30.71 7.78 13.43
N LYS A 222 -30.94 7.45 12.14
CA LYS A 222 -30.19 6.36 11.50
C LYS A 222 -28.69 6.66 11.48
N SER A 223 -27.90 5.71 11.95
CA SER A 223 -26.43 5.67 11.85
C SER A 223 -25.99 4.53 10.92
N TYR A 224 -24.73 4.50 10.56
CA TYR A 224 -24.15 3.32 9.91
C TYR A 224 -24.16 2.12 10.87
N CYS A 225 -24.51 0.94 10.35
CA CYS A 225 -24.41 -0.29 11.11
C CYS A 225 -22.98 -0.79 11.16
N THR A 226 -22.60 -1.39 12.28
CA THR A 226 -21.37 -2.16 12.43
C THR A 226 -21.58 -3.61 11.97
N PRO A 227 -20.51 -4.38 11.70
CA PRO A 227 -20.63 -5.71 11.11
C PRO A 227 -21.31 -6.74 12.01
N GLU A 228 -21.43 -6.50 13.31
CA GLU A 228 -22.15 -7.41 14.22
C GLU A 228 -23.61 -7.62 13.79
N ALA A 229 -24.19 -6.63 13.11
CA ALA A 229 -25.56 -6.70 12.63
C ALA A 229 -25.76 -7.66 11.46
N TYR A 230 -24.68 -8.13 10.80
CA TYR A 230 -24.73 -8.93 9.58
C TYR A 230 -24.01 -10.26 9.72
N HIS A 231 -24.40 -11.25 8.92
CA HIS A 231 -23.69 -12.52 8.80
C HIS A 231 -22.40 -12.31 8.00
N GLY A 232 -21.34 -13.02 8.40
CA GLY A 232 -20.11 -13.09 7.65
C GLY A 232 -20.26 -13.81 6.31
N ASP A 233 -19.21 -13.72 5.48
CA ASP A 233 -19.13 -14.46 4.22
C ASP A 233 -17.75 -15.11 4.06
N THR A 234 -17.71 -16.26 3.38
CA THR A 234 -16.50 -17.05 3.16
C THR A 234 -15.57 -16.35 2.16
N CYS A 235 -14.27 -16.23 2.49
CA CYS A 235 -13.21 -15.89 1.53
C CYS A 235 -13.19 -16.87 0.36
N ARG A 236 -12.51 -16.50 -0.74
CA ARG A 236 -12.33 -17.39 -1.89
C ARG A 236 -10.85 -17.65 -2.15
N LEU A 237 -10.54 -18.90 -2.50
CA LEU A 237 -9.24 -19.28 -3.06
C LEU A 237 -9.48 -19.89 -4.44
N TYR A 238 -8.88 -19.26 -5.45
CA TYR A 238 -8.95 -19.69 -6.84
C TYR A 238 -7.58 -20.22 -7.27
N HIS A 239 -7.52 -21.52 -7.60
CA HIS A 239 -6.31 -22.18 -8.12
C HIS A 239 -6.16 -21.92 -9.62
N ASN A 240 -4.98 -21.49 -10.04
CA ASN A 240 -4.65 -21.20 -11.42
C ASN A 240 -4.32 -22.46 -12.23
N LEU A 241 -5.22 -22.85 -13.12
CA LEU A 241 -5.05 -24.04 -13.97
C LEU A 241 -4.02 -23.86 -15.09
N GLY A 242 -3.41 -22.66 -15.24
CA GLY A 242 -2.75 -22.20 -16.45
C GLY A 242 -3.79 -21.91 -17.54
N ASN A 243 -3.41 -21.55 -18.73
CA ASN A 243 -4.31 -21.24 -19.84
C ASN A 243 -5.38 -20.16 -19.57
N GLY A 244 -5.15 -19.25 -18.61
CA GLY A 244 -6.04 -18.14 -18.26
C GLY A 244 -7.31 -18.55 -17.50
N ARG A 245 -7.35 -19.71 -16.87
CA ARG A 245 -8.50 -20.21 -16.10
C ARG A 245 -8.14 -20.58 -14.67
N PHE A 246 -9.13 -20.44 -13.80
CA PHE A 246 -9.02 -20.78 -12.39
C PHE A 246 -10.13 -21.74 -11.96
N GLU A 247 -9.86 -22.51 -10.90
CA GLU A 247 -10.82 -23.37 -10.18
C GLU A 247 -11.04 -22.79 -8.77
N ASP A 248 -12.31 -22.61 -8.35
CA ASP A 248 -12.62 -22.31 -6.95
C ASP A 248 -12.35 -23.55 -6.09
N VAL A 249 -11.27 -23.50 -5.31
CA VAL A 249 -10.83 -24.58 -4.43
C VAL A 249 -11.10 -24.29 -2.95
N THR A 250 -11.86 -23.25 -2.63
CA THR A 250 -12.10 -22.73 -1.28
C THR A 250 -12.43 -23.83 -0.27
N SER A 251 -13.45 -24.66 -0.56
CA SER A 251 -13.88 -25.75 0.33
C SER A 251 -12.86 -26.88 0.38
N LYS A 252 -12.31 -27.27 -0.78
CA LYS A 252 -11.29 -28.33 -0.91
C LYS A 252 -9.99 -27.97 -0.18
N ALA A 253 -9.61 -26.68 -0.21
CA ALA A 253 -8.41 -26.17 0.43
C ALA A 253 -8.57 -25.93 1.94
N GLY A 254 -9.78 -26.07 2.50
CA GLY A 254 -10.01 -25.84 3.94
C GLY A 254 -10.12 -24.37 4.35
N ILE A 255 -10.43 -23.48 3.39
CA ILE A 255 -10.58 -22.02 3.62
C ILE A 255 -12.03 -21.65 4.02
N GLU A 256 -12.98 -22.54 3.85
CA GLU A 256 -14.40 -22.25 4.05
C GLU A 256 -14.72 -21.82 5.48
N ASP A 257 -15.12 -20.56 5.66
CA ASP A 257 -15.57 -19.99 6.94
C ASP A 257 -16.72 -19.01 6.71
N PRO A 258 -17.98 -19.44 6.90
CA PRO A 258 -19.13 -18.56 6.71
C PRO A 258 -19.33 -17.52 7.82
N THR A 259 -18.49 -17.53 8.86
CA THR A 259 -18.55 -16.60 9.99
C THR A 259 -17.54 -15.45 9.84
N GLY A 260 -16.58 -15.58 8.96
CA GLY A 260 -15.55 -14.58 8.69
C GLY A 260 -16.16 -13.23 8.25
N LYS A 261 -15.58 -12.13 8.70
CA LYS A 261 -15.90 -10.78 8.26
C LYS A 261 -14.59 -10.13 7.80
N SER A 262 -14.06 -10.69 6.74
CA SER A 262 -12.67 -10.52 6.32
C SER A 262 -12.48 -9.25 5.50
N LEU A 263 -11.52 -8.42 5.88
CA LEU A 263 -11.22 -7.15 5.21
C LEU A 263 -9.80 -7.12 4.62
N GLY A 264 -8.76 -7.36 5.40
CA GLY A 264 -7.39 -7.39 4.94
C GLY A 264 -6.85 -8.79 4.73
N VAL A 265 -5.82 -8.93 3.90
CA VAL A 265 -5.06 -10.16 3.70
C VAL A 265 -3.58 -9.84 3.56
N ALA A 266 -2.73 -10.64 4.22
CA ALA A 266 -1.29 -10.64 4.01
C ALA A 266 -0.83 -12.09 3.72
N VAL A 267 0.00 -12.24 2.70
CA VAL A 267 0.67 -13.50 2.38
C VAL A 267 2.01 -13.50 3.11
N VAL A 268 2.30 -14.57 3.85
CA VAL A 268 3.44 -14.63 4.75
C VAL A 268 3.93 -16.07 4.90
N ASP A 269 5.23 -16.28 5.02
CA ASP A 269 5.82 -17.54 5.50
C ASP A 269 6.19 -17.34 6.97
N TYR A 270 5.18 -17.50 7.87
CA TYR A 270 5.36 -17.10 9.27
C TYR A 270 6.25 -18.04 10.08
N ASP A 271 6.41 -19.29 9.64
CA ASP A 271 7.20 -20.32 10.33
C ASP A 271 8.48 -20.72 9.57
N GLN A 272 8.78 -19.99 8.47
CA GLN A 272 9.96 -20.19 7.62
C GLN A 272 10.10 -21.62 7.05
N ASP A 273 8.97 -22.23 6.73
CA ASP A 273 8.96 -23.55 6.12
C ASP A 273 9.09 -23.53 4.59
N GLY A 274 9.09 -22.31 4.01
CA GLY A 274 9.26 -22.03 2.59
C GLY A 274 7.96 -22.11 1.79
N TRP A 275 6.80 -22.20 2.46
CA TRP A 275 5.48 -22.21 1.83
C TRP A 275 4.67 -20.99 2.27
N PRO A 276 3.93 -20.36 1.34
CA PRO A 276 3.15 -19.21 1.70
C PRO A 276 1.93 -19.58 2.53
N ASP A 277 1.79 -18.94 3.69
CA ASP A 277 0.63 -18.94 4.56
C ASP A 277 -0.22 -17.69 4.30
N ILE A 278 -1.45 -17.67 4.82
CA ILE A 278 -2.38 -16.56 4.61
C ILE A 278 -2.88 -16.04 5.95
N ALA A 279 -2.54 -14.80 6.29
CA ALA A 279 -3.10 -14.09 7.43
C ALA A 279 -4.25 -13.18 6.98
N VAL A 280 -5.37 -13.24 7.70
CA VAL A 280 -6.59 -12.48 7.36
C VAL A 280 -7.09 -11.72 8.58
N SER A 281 -7.25 -10.40 8.44
CA SER A 281 -7.88 -9.55 9.44
C SER A 281 -9.40 -9.60 9.33
N ASN A 282 -10.06 -9.83 10.47
CA ASN A 282 -11.51 -9.94 10.56
C ASN A 282 -12.11 -8.85 11.45
N ASP A 283 -13.13 -8.18 10.95
CA ASP A 283 -13.85 -7.15 11.70
C ASP A 283 -14.80 -7.80 12.71
N THR A 284 -14.51 -7.61 14.02
CA THR A 284 -15.32 -8.15 15.15
C THR A 284 -15.42 -9.68 15.22
N GLN A 285 -14.57 -10.36 14.48
CA GLN A 285 -14.39 -11.81 14.54
C GLN A 285 -12.91 -12.14 14.76
N PRO A 286 -12.56 -13.36 15.25
CA PRO A 286 -11.17 -13.77 15.35
C PRO A 286 -10.45 -13.64 14.01
N ASN A 287 -9.25 -13.02 14.01
CA ASN A 287 -8.39 -13.06 12.84
C ASN A 287 -8.06 -14.50 12.47
N LYS A 288 -7.67 -14.75 11.21
CA LYS A 288 -7.31 -16.07 10.72
C LYS A 288 -5.85 -16.15 10.31
N LEU A 289 -5.27 -17.33 10.52
CA LEU A 289 -3.96 -17.70 10.00
C LEU A 289 -4.08 -19.10 9.38
N TYR A 290 -4.13 -19.15 8.08
CA TYR A 290 -4.21 -20.39 7.32
C TYR A 290 -2.79 -20.87 7.03
N HIS A 291 -2.33 -21.87 7.81
CA HIS A 291 -1.04 -22.54 7.61
C HIS A 291 -1.12 -23.51 6.43
N ASN A 292 -0.18 -23.42 5.51
CA ASN A 292 -0.10 -24.23 4.31
C ASN A 292 0.41 -25.66 4.64
N ASN A 293 -0.41 -26.67 4.40
CA ASN A 293 -0.07 -28.07 4.66
C ASN A 293 0.83 -28.70 3.58
N ARG A 294 1.28 -27.94 2.56
CA ARG A 294 2.13 -28.40 1.44
C ARG A 294 1.51 -29.49 0.56
N ASN A 295 0.20 -29.59 0.56
CA ASN A 295 -0.56 -30.59 -0.19
C ASN A 295 -1.81 -30.00 -0.88
N GLY A 296 -1.83 -28.67 -1.07
CA GLY A 296 -2.96 -27.95 -1.63
C GLY A 296 -4.09 -27.65 -0.63
N THR A 297 -3.85 -27.86 0.68
CA THR A 297 -4.81 -27.55 1.75
C THR A 297 -4.18 -26.68 2.83
N PHE A 298 -5.03 -26.05 3.62
CA PHE A 298 -4.62 -25.21 4.75
C PHE A 298 -5.25 -25.68 6.06
N THR A 299 -4.60 -25.35 7.17
CA THR A 299 -5.11 -25.53 8.53
C THR A 299 -5.18 -24.18 9.23
N GLU A 300 -6.34 -23.80 9.74
CA GLU A 300 -6.50 -22.54 10.49
C GLU A 300 -5.82 -22.66 11.86
N GLN A 301 -4.89 -21.75 12.18
CA GLN A 301 -4.04 -21.79 13.36
C GLN A 301 -3.98 -20.47 14.14
N ALA A 302 -4.83 -19.49 13.87
CA ALA A 302 -4.72 -18.16 14.47
C ALA A 302 -4.80 -18.16 16.01
N VAL A 303 -5.61 -19.05 16.59
CA VAL A 303 -5.71 -19.20 18.05
C VAL A 303 -4.41 -19.75 18.63
N GLN A 304 -3.86 -20.79 18.01
CA GLN A 304 -2.61 -21.42 18.43
C GLN A 304 -1.41 -20.49 18.23
N ALA A 305 -1.43 -19.73 17.13
CA ALA A 305 -0.38 -18.78 16.80
C ALA A 305 -0.49 -17.45 17.57
N GLY A 306 -1.60 -17.18 18.27
CA GLY A 306 -1.74 -16.00 19.12
C GLY A 306 -2.20 -14.72 18.41
N ILE A 307 -2.69 -14.78 17.16
CA ILE A 307 -3.18 -13.60 16.43
C ILE A 307 -4.70 -13.45 16.40
N ALA A 308 -5.45 -14.48 16.84
CA ALA A 308 -6.91 -14.50 16.76
C ALA A 308 -7.59 -13.42 17.60
N PHE A 309 -6.99 -13.08 18.74
CA PHE A 309 -7.57 -12.18 19.76
C PHE A 309 -6.52 -11.21 20.28
N SER A 310 -6.99 -10.15 20.95
CA SER A 310 -6.15 -9.28 21.76
C SER A 310 -5.63 -10.04 23.01
N GLU A 311 -4.72 -9.41 23.76
CA GLU A 311 -4.26 -9.95 25.05
C GLU A 311 -5.40 -10.14 26.08
N ASP A 312 -6.50 -9.38 25.95
CA ASP A 312 -7.70 -9.52 26.79
C ASP A 312 -8.67 -10.60 26.27
N GLY A 313 -8.33 -11.33 25.22
CA GLY A 313 -9.15 -12.38 24.61
C GLY A 313 -10.34 -11.84 23.79
N ILE A 314 -10.26 -10.59 23.30
CA ILE A 314 -11.31 -9.94 22.51
C ILE A 314 -10.95 -9.99 21.02
N ALA A 315 -11.90 -10.41 20.18
CA ALA A 315 -11.81 -10.22 18.75
C ALA A 315 -11.99 -8.73 18.41
N ARG A 316 -10.92 -8.07 17.95
CA ARG A 316 -10.97 -6.65 17.58
C ARG A 316 -11.68 -6.44 16.25
N GLY A 317 -12.12 -5.20 15.98
CA GLY A 317 -12.58 -4.78 14.66
C GLY A 317 -11.38 -4.53 13.75
N ALA A 318 -10.83 -5.59 13.16
CA ALA A 318 -9.61 -5.53 12.39
C ALA A 318 -9.89 -5.21 10.91
N MET A 319 -9.12 -4.27 10.33
CA MET A 319 -9.30 -3.73 8.97
C MET A 319 -8.15 -4.17 8.05
N GLY A 320 -7.16 -3.31 7.84
CA GLY A 320 -5.96 -3.62 7.06
C GLY A 320 -4.96 -4.45 7.84
N ILE A 321 -4.08 -5.13 7.11
CA ILE A 321 -2.99 -5.95 7.63
C ILE A 321 -1.78 -5.84 6.72
N ASP A 322 -0.59 -5.85 7.31
CA ASP A 322 0.67 -6.00 6.58
C ASP A 322 1.66 -6.86 7.35
N ALA A 323 2.64 -7.42 6.64
CA ALA A 323 3.68 -8.27 7.22
C ALA A 323 5.08 -7.70 6.93
N GLY A 324 5.95 -7.65 7.95
CA GLY A 324 7.32 -7.15 7.83
C GLY A 324 8.23 -7.72 8.91
N ASP A 325 9.54 -7.79 8.61
CA ASP A 325 10.59 -8.25 9.53
C ASP A 325 11.26 -7.05 10.22
N PHE A 326 10.46 -6.23 10.91
CA PHE A 326 10.91 -4.97 11.49
C PHE A 326 12.03 -5.10 12.54
N ASP A 327 12.35 -6.30 12.99
CA ASP A 327 13.38 -6.55 13.99
C ASP A 327 14.62 -7.28 13.45
N GLY A 328 14.66 -7.55 12.14
CA GLY A 328 15.76 -8.26 11.46
C GLY A 328 15.95 -9.69 11.94
N SER A 329 14.89 -10.31 12.43
CA SER A 329 14.93 -11.69 12.95
C SER A 329 14.87 -12.74 11.85
N GLY A 330 14.48 -12.34 10.65
CA GLY A 330 14.13 -13.20 9.53
C GLY A 330 12.69 -13.76 9.62
N TYR A 331 11.98 -13.49 10.71
CA TYR A 331 10.61 -13.98 10.94
C TYR A 331 9.62 -12.82 10.81
N PRO A 332 8.73 -12.82 9.80
CA PRO A 332 7.82 -11.72 9.59
C PRO A 332 6.82 -11.59 10.75
N SER A 333 6.63 -10.38 11.18
CA SER A 333 5.63 -9.94 12.15
C SER A 333 4.44 -9.33 11.43
N LEU A 334 3.30 -9.14 12.13
CA LEU A 334 2.07 -8.61 11.54
C LEU A 334 1.67 -7.29 12.20
N ALA A 335 1.38 -6.27 11.39
CA ALA A 335 0.70 -5.06 11.82
C ALA A 335 -0.76 -5.11 11.39
N ILE A 336 -1.72 -4.80 12.29
CA ILE A 336 -3.16 -4.85 12.02
C ILE A 336 -3.82 -3.55 12.49
N GLY A 337 -4.51 -2.86 11.57
CA GLY A 337 -5.34 -1.71 11.88
C GLY A 337 -6.65 -2.13 12.54
N ASN A 338 -7.05 -1.45 13.61
CA ASN A 338 -8.24 -1.80 14.36
C ASN A 338 -9.20 -0.61 14.54
N PHE A 339 -10.41 -0.90 14.97
CA PHE A 339 -11.45 0.08 15.27
C PHE A 339 -11.04 1.00 16.43
N SER A 340 -11.61 2.20 16.49
CA SER A 340 -11.38 3.16 17.58
C SER A 340 -11.64 2.53 18.96
N ASN A 341 -10.86 2.94 19.97
CA ASN A 341 -10.80 2.38 21.32
C ASN A 341 -10.27 0.93 21.41
N GLN A 342 -9.67 0.40 20.33
CA GLN A 342 -9.11 -0.95 20.31
C GLN A 342 -7.62 -0.99 19.98
N MET A 343 -6.97 0.13 19.79
CA MET A 343 -5.60 0.32 19.30
C MET A 343 -5.20 -0.62 18.15
N MET A 344 -4.25 -0.24 17.34
CA MET A 344 -3.68 -1.16 16.35
C MET A 344 -2.96 -2.32 17.03
N GLY A 345 -2.87 -3.47 16.34
CA GLY A 345 -2.08 -4.61 16.78
C GLY A 345 -0.70 -4.61 16.13
N LEU A 346 0.33 -4.98 16.88
CA LEU A 346 1.65 -5.29 16.36
C LEU A 346 2.07 -6.64 16.92
N TYR A 347 1.81 -7.68 16.15
CA TYR A 347 2.04 -9.07 16.53
C TYR A 347 3.46 -9.47 16.15
N HIS A 348 4.37 -9.42 17.14
CA HIS A 348 5.76 -9.81 17.00
C HIS A 348 5.88 -11.33 16.91
N ASN A 349 6.63 -11.82 15.92
CA ASN A 349 6.86 -13.25 15.71
C ASN A 349 8.00 -13.77 16.62
N GLU A 350 7.66 -14.66 17.54
CA GLU A 350 8.59 -15.24 18.54
C GLU A 350 9.40 -16.45 18.01
N LYS A 351 9.48 -16.63 16.69
CA LYS A 351 10.28 -17.67 15.99
C LYS A 351 9.84 -19.14 16.22
N ASN A 352 8.75 -19.36 16.95
CA ASN A 352 8.27 -20.68 17.30
C ASN A 352 6.81 -20.91 16.85
N ARG A 353 6.41 -20.32 15.71
CA ARG A 353 5.01 -20.34 15.21
C ARG A 353 4.05 -19.62 16.16
N PHE A 354 4.53 -18.64 16.89
CA PHE A 354 3.77 -17.94 17.92
C PHE A 354 4.04 -16.44 17.85
N PHE A 355 2.97 -15.65 17.99
CA PHE A 355 3.02 -14.20 18.00
C PHE A 355 2.61 -13.63 19.34
N ILE A 356 3.22 -12.50 19.73
CA ILE A 356 2.82 -11.69 20.89
C ILE A 356 2.43 -10.30 20.40
N ASP A 357 1.26 -9.81 20.79
CA ASP A 357 0.87 -8.42 20.54
C ASP A 357 1.67 -7.49 21.45
N ILE A 358 2.66 -6.77 20.89
CA ILE A 358 3.50 -5.83 21.62
C ILE A 358 2.97 -4.39 21.58
N ALA A 359 1.90 -4.11 20.83
CA ALA A 359 1.33 -2.77 20.74
C ALA A 359 0.92 -2.20 22.12
N PRO A 360 0.27 -2.95 23.04
CA PRO A 360 -0.13 -2.42 24.34
C PRO A 360 1.02 -1.89 25.20
N SER A 361 2.22 -2.46 25.05
CA SER A 361 3.43 -2.05 25.78
C SER A 361 4.25 -0.96 25.08
N SER A 362 3.86 -0.55 23.87
CA SER A 362 4.58 0.42 23.02
C SER A 362 3.88 1.78 22.93
N SER A 363 4.58 2.78 22.37
CA SER A 363 3.99 4.07 21.98
C SER A 363 2.91 3.91 20.92
N LEU A 364 3.07 2.92 20.04
CA LEU A 364 2.21 2.60 18.92
C LEU A 364 0.76 2.33 19.36
N GLY A 365 0.55 1.48 20.39
CA GLY A 365 -0.77 1.20 20.92
C GLY A 365 -1.43 2.44 21.53
N ARG A 366 -0.70 3.27 22.29
CA ARG A 366 -1.25 4.50 22.89
C ARG A 366 -1.63 5.54 21.86
N SER A 367 -0.80 5.76 20.84
CA SER A 367 -1.05 6.77 19.81
C SER A 367 -2.22 6.39 18.89
N SER A 368 -2.44 5.10 18.63
CA SER A 368 -3.52 4.61 17.77
C SER A 368 -4.84 4.33 18.50
N LEU A 369 -4.88 4.37 19.85
CA LEU A 369 -6.04 3.92 20.64
C LEU A 369 -7.37 4.57 20.25
N LEU A 370 -7.38 5.87 19.95
CA LEU A 370 -8.60 6.61 19.62
C LEU A 370 -8.88 6.65 18.11
N SER A 371 -7.93 6.22 17.29
CA SER A 371 -8.06 6.21 15.83
C SER A 371 -8.76 4.94 15.34
N LEU A 372 -9.52 5.06 14.24
CA LEU A 372 -9.97 3.94 13.44
C LEU A 372 -9.00 3.77 12.28
N SER A 373 -8.18 2.71 12.34
CA SER A 373 -7.08 2.47 11.40
C SER A 373 -7.51 1.50 10.30
N PHE A 374 -7.42 1.94 9.04
CA PHE A 374 -7.71 1.13 7.86
C PHE A 374 -6.42 0.65 7.17
N GLY A 375 -5.90 1.40 6.21
CA GLY A 375 -4.68 1.05 5.50
C GLY A 375 -3.44 1.25 6.38
N LEU A 376 -2.49 0.33 6.26
CA LEU A 376 -1.19 0.45 6.92
C LEU A 376 -0.16 -0.41 6.18
N PHE A 377 1.11 -0.06 6.32
CA PHE A 377 2.21 -0.87 5.77
C PHE A 377 3.53 -0.57 6.49
N PHE A 378 4.43 -1.54 6.42
CA PHE A 378 5.84 -1.37 6.79
C PHE A 378 6.62 -0.73 5.64
N PHE A 379 7.55 0.16 5.94
CA PHE A 379 8.47 0.78 4.99
C PHE A 379 9.61 1.49 5.73
N ASP A 380 10.71 1.73 5.07
CA ASP A 380 11.83 2.52 5.60
C ASP A 380 11.82 3.89 4.88
N TYR A 381 11.19 4.92 5.50
CA TYR A 381 10.99 6.20 4.83
C TYR A 381 12.22 7.09 4.79
N ASP A 382 13.18 6.89 5.68
CA ASP A 382 14.42 7.68 5.75
C ASP A 382 15.67 6.87 5.35
N LEU A 383 15.47 5.61 4.95
CA LEU A 383 16.46 4.70 4.42
C LEU A 383 17.61 4.43 5.41
N ASP A 384 17.28 4.36 6.71
CA ASP A 384 18.25 4.09 7.78
C ASP A 384 18.49 2.59 8.01
N GLY A 385 17.68 1.71 7.41
CA GLY A 385 17.73 0.25 7.51
C GLY A 385 16.87 -0.32 8.65
N LEU A 386 15.88 0.45 9.12
CA LEU A 386 14.86 0.02 10.06
C LEU A 386 13.47 0.24 9.46
N ASP A 387 12.58 -0.73 9.63
CA ASP A 387 11.20 -0.56 9.20
C ASP A 387 10.44 0.44 10.08
N ASP A 388 9.76 1.36 9.42
CA ASP A 388 8.77 2.29 9.94
C ASP A 388 7.36 1.77 9.64
N ILE A 389 6.34 2.41 10.20
CA ILE A 389 4.94 2.02 9.94
C ILE A 389 4.13 3.26 9.59
N PHE A 390 3.45 3.26 8.43
CA PHE A 390 2.43 4.25 8.08
C PHE A 390 1.03 3.71 8.38
N VAL A 391 0.11 4.58 8.86
CA VAL A 391 -1.27 4.20 9.19
C VAL A 391 -2.26 5.24 8.68
N ALA A 392 -3.20 4.80 7.86
CA ALA A 392 -4.31 5.57 7.32
C ALA A 392 -5.53 5.49 8.22
N ASN A 393 -5.95 6.60 8.82
CA ASN A 393 -7.01 6.67 9.81
C ASN A 393 -8.24 7.43 9.31
N GLY A 394 -9.41 7.07 9.84
CA GLY A 394 -10.66 7.77 9.55
C GLY A 394 -11.89 6.98 9.97
N HIS A 395 -12.74 7.57 10.81
CA HIS A 395 -13.91 6.90 11.35
C HIS A 395 -15.00 6.64 10.29
N ILE A 396 -15.95 5.74 10.58
CA ILE A 396 -17.07 5.41 9.70
C ILE A 396 -18.30 6.30 9.93
N GLU A 397 -18.50 6.85 11.13
CA GLU A 397 -19.70 7.62 11.49
C GLU A 397 -19.38 9.11 11.65
N PRO A 398 -19.94 9.99 10.79
CA PRO A 398 -19.67 11.43 10.84
C PRO A 398 -20.05 12.11 12.17
N ASP A 399 -21.05 11.58 12.87
CA ASP A 399 -21.56 12.14 14.11
C ASP A 399 -20.97 11.47 15.38
N ILE A 400 -19.89 10.71 15.26
CA ILE A 400 -19.32 9.92 16.36
C ILE A 400 -18.97 10.77 17.59
N ASN A 401 -18.50 11.99 17.39
CA ASN A 401 -18.10 12.90 18.47
C ASN A 401 -19.28 13.36 19.36
N ARG A 402 -20.54 13.16 18.93
CA ARG A 402 -21.72 13.40 19.78
C ARG A 402 -21.89 12.32 20.85
N ILE A 403 -21.40 11.11 20.58
CA ILE A 403 -21.51 9.95 21.47
C ILE A 403 -20.19 9.68 22.18
N GLN A 404 -19.08 9.84 21.46
CA GLN A 404 -17.71 9.66 21.96
C GLN A 404 -16.91 10.94 21.67
N PRO A 405 -16.96 11.96 22.58
CA PRO A 405 -16.36 13.27 22.31
C PRO A 405 -14.86 13.25 22.04
N GLN A 406 -14.15 12.20 22.45
CA GLN A 406 -12.71 12.01 22.24
C GLN A 406 -12.38 11.41 20.87
N VAL A 407 -13.37 10.86 20.14
CA VAL A 407 -13.19 10.22 18.82
C VAL A 407 -13.61 11.21 17.73
N ALA A 408 -12.81 11.35 16.70
CA ALA A 408 -13.08 12.22 15.56
C ALA A 408 -13.55 11.40 14.35
N TYR A 409 -14.30 12.03 13.44
CA TYR A 409 -14.66 11.42 12.15
C TYR A 409 -13.49 11.46 11.16
N ALA A 410 -12.91 12.65 10.98
CA ALA A 410 -11.69 12.84 10.19
C ALA A 410 -10.49 12.82 11.15
N GLU A 411 -9.53 11.97 10.88
CA GLU A 411 -8.40 11.67 11.75
C GLU A 411 -7.07 11.96 11.04
N LEU A 412 -6.01 12.19 11.81
CA LEU A 412 -4.67 12.33 11.24
C LEU A 412 -4.16 10.95 10.80
N PRO A 413 -3.50 10.83 9.64
CA PRO A 413 -2.61 9.70 9.41
C PRO A 413 -1.53 9.65 10.48
N LEU A 414 -1.13 8.46 10.92
CA LEU A 414 -0.02 8.25 11.84
C LEU A 414 1.18 7.68 11.07
N ALA A 415 2.37 8.01 11.55
CA ALA A 415 3.61 7.37 11.14
C ALA A 415 4.46 7.09 12.36
N PHE A 416 5.03 5.90 12.41
CA PHE A 416 5.85 5.44 13.52
C PHE A 416 7.25 5.15 13.00
N HIS A 417 8.22 5.92 13.48
CA HIS A 417 9.63 5.70 13.18
C HIS A 417 10.20 4.56 14.04
N GLY A 418 10.87 3.63 13.40
CA GLY A 418 11.57 2.52 14.04
C GLY A 418 12.88 2.97 14.67
N GLU A 419 12.99 2.98 16.00
CA GLU A 419 14.20 3.41 16.73
C GLU A 419 15.15 2.24 17.04
N GLY A 420 14.88 1.03 16.49
CA GLY A 420 15.64 -0.18 16.84
C GLY A 420 15.36 -0.66 18.27
N ARG A 421 16.33 -1.40 18.87
CA ARG A 421 16.14 -2.04 20.17
C ARG A 421 16.61 -1.17 21.32
N ASP A 422 15.83 -1.10 22.39
CA ASP A 422 16.23 -0.47 23.65
C ASP A 422 17.28 -1.31 24.39
N SER A 423 17.77 -0.79 25.53
CA SER A 423 18.77 -1.48 26.37
C SER A 423 18.27 -2.82 26.97
N LYS A 424 16.98 -3.13 26.86
CA LYS A 424 16.36 -4.38 27.31
C LYS A 424 16.10 -5.33 26.13
N GLY A 425 16.37 -4.89 24.88
CA GLY A 425 16.17 -5.65 23.67
C GLY A 425 14.78 -5.50 23.05
N ASN A 426 13.90 -4.64 23.58
CA ASN A 426 12.58 -4.40 23.01
C ASN A 426 12.68 -3.42 21.82
N MET A 427 11.96 -3.69 20.75
CA MET A 427 11.80 -2.75 19.64
C MET A 427 11.03 -1.50 20.08
N ARG A 428 11.49 -0.35 19.61
CA ARG A 428 10.91 0.95 19.91
C ARG A 428 10.42 1.63 18.66
N PHE A 429 9.30 2.31 18.80
CA PHE A 429 8.72 3.15 17.76
C PHE A 429 8.37 4.53 18.34
N GLU A 430 8.61 5.59 17.59
CA GLU A 430 8.19 6.95 17.90
C GLU A 430 7.11 7.42 16.93
N GLU A 431 6.03 8.02 17.42
CA GLU A 431 5.02 8.63 16.56
C GLU A 431 5.54 9.97 16.01
N THR A 432 5.77 10.03 14.70
CA THR A 432 6.40 11.15 13.99
C THR A 432 5.51 11.77 12.89
N GLY A 433 4.27 11.32 12.74
CA GLY A 433 3.42 11.69 11.60
C GLY A 433 3.26 13.21 11.41
N LYS A 434 3.13 13.98 12.49
CA LYS A 434 3.05 15.45 12.38
C LYS A 434 4.37 16.09 11.96
N GLN A 435 5.49 15.57 12.44
CA GLN A 435 6.83 16.01 12.07
C GLN A 435 7.10 15.75 10.59
N LEU A 436 6.58 14.61 10.10
CA LEU A 436 6.67 14.22 8.69
C LEU A 436 5.68 14.96 7.77
N GLY A 437 4.84 15.87 8.28
CA GLY A 437 3.94 16.68 7.46
C GLY A 437 2.49 16.17 7.38
N PHE A 438 2.12 15.07 8.04
CA PHE A 438 0.74 14.58 8.09
C PHE A 438 -0.09 15.41 9.08
N THR A 439 -0.43 16.64 8.70
CA THR A 439 -1.12 17.62 9.57
C THR A 439 -2.60 17.80 9.24
N LYS A 440 -3.08 17.20 8.14
CA LYS A 440 -4.46 17.29 7.69
C LYS A 440 -5.26 16.07 8.19
N THR A 441 -6.39 16.32 8.84
CA THR A 441 -7.33 15.25 9.22
C THR A 441 -8.11 14.77 7.99
N LEU A 442 -8.19 13.46 7.81
CA LEU A 442 -8.76 12.77 6.66
C LEU A 442 -9.71 11.66 7.10
N VAL A 443 -10.58 11.21 6.21
CA VAL A 443 -11.33 9.97 6.38
C VAL A 443 -10.67 8.92 5.49
N SER A 444 -9.47 8.49 5.90
CA SER A 444 -8.62 7.65 5.06
C SER A 444 -9.12 6.20 4.98
N ARG A 445 -8.72 5.48 3.92
CA ARG A 445 -9.03 4.06 3.71
C ARG A 445 -7.81 3.31 3.19
N GLY A 446 -7.67 3.16 1.89
CA GLY A 446 -6.53 2.48 1.28
C GLY A 446 -5.25 3.32 1.31
N ALA A 447 -4.12 2.64 1.43
CA ALA A 447 -2.81 3.26 1.33
C ALA A 447 -1.84 2.28 0.65
N ALA A 448 -0.93 2.83 -0.16
CA ALA A 448 0.11 2.08 -0.86
C ALA A 448 1.40 2.91 -0.96
N ARG A 449 2.55 2.25 -1.14
CA ARG A 449 3.86 2.88 -1.29
C ARG A 449 4.53 2.50 -2.61
N ALA A 450 5.27 3.44 -3.18
CA ALA A 450 6.19 3.24 -4.31
C ALA A 450 7.18 4.39 -4.40
N ASP A 451 8.31 4.17 -5.06
CA ASP A 451 9.24 5.23 -5.45
C ASP A 451 8.85 5.75 -6.83
N ILE A 452 8.08 6.85 -6.89
CA ILE A 452 7.46 7.36 -8.13
C ILE A 452 8.42 8.11 -9.06
N ASP A 453 9.56 8.55 -8.58
CA ASP A 453 10.53 9.36 -9.34
C ASP A 453 11.94 8.74 -9.38
N ASN A 454 12.08 7.50 -8.86
CA ASN A 454 13.31 6.72 -8.84
C ASN A 454 14.45 7.45 -8.10
N ASP A 455 14.16 8.14 -7.00
CA ASP A 455 15.18 8.70 -6.12
C ASP A 455 15.62 7.74 -5.00
N GLY A 456 14.91 6.62 -4.85
CA GLY A 456 15.15 5.53 -3.92
C GLY A 456 14.35 5.62 -2.62
N ALA A 457 13.67 6.74 -2.35
CA ALA A 457 12.83 6.90 -1.18
C ALA A 457 11.36 6.59 -1.50
N PRO A 458 10.63 5.85 -0.66
CA PRO A 458 9.25 5.50 -0.94
C PRO A 458 8.30 6.69 -0.70
N ASP A 459 7.40 6.91 -1.67
CA ASP A 459 6.27 7.85 -1.62
C ASP A 459 4.99 7.14 -1.18
N ILE A 460 3.96 7.90 -0.79
CA ILE A 460 2.71 7.36 -0.26
C ILE A 460 1.52 7.81 -1.09
N LEU A 461 0.74 6.84 -1.57
CA LEU A 461 -0.59 7.05 -2.14
C LEU A 461 -1.64 6.72 -1.09
N LEU A 462 -2.57 7.65 -0.85
CA LEU A 462 -3.61 7.53 0.17
C LEU A 462 -4.98 7.85 -0.43
N THR A 463 -5.97 7.01 -0.18
CA THR A 463 -7.36 7.27 -0.57
C THR A 463 -8.21 7.70 0.62
N THR A 464 -9.28 8.43 0.35
CA THR A 464 -10.25 8.87 1.36
C THR A 464 -11.67 8.46 0.99
N ASN A 465 -12.48 8.16 1.97
CA ASN A 465 -13.87 7.81 1.77
C ASN A 465 -14.72 9.04 1.45
N GLY A 466 -15.28 9.08 0.25
CA GLY A 466 -16.07 10.22 -0.22
C GLY A 466 -15.27 11.50 -0.45
N GLY A 467 -13.95 11.41 -0.57
CA GLY A 467 -13.04 12.53 -0.73
C GLY A 467 -11.96 12.30 -1.79
N PRO A 468 -11.01 13.24 -1.94
CA PRO A 468 -9.92 13.12 -2.91
C PRO A 468 -8.91 12.04 -2.50
N ALA A 469 -8.18 11.50 -3.49
CA ALA A 469 -6.94 10.78 -3.23
C ALA A 469 -5.82 11.79 -2.94
N TYR A 470 -4.76 11.32 -2.27
CA TYR A 470 -3.56 12.09 -1.95
C TYR A 470 -2.32 11.32 -2.40
N LEU A 471 -1.40 12.03 -3.05
CA LEU A 471 -0.05 11.54 -3.35
C LEU A 471 0.93 12.39 -2.54
N PHE A 472 1.57 11.76 -1.57
CA PHE A 472 2.58 12.38 -0.72
C PHE A 472 3.96 11.98 -1.20
N HIS A 473 4.73 12.97 -1.67
CA HIS A 473 6.12 12.78 -2.08
C HIS A 473 7.05 12.91 -0.89
N ASN A 474 7.96 11.95 -0.77
CA ASN A 474 8.98 11.90 0.28
C ASN A 474 10.14 12.85 -0.05
N VAL A 475 10.25 13.95 0.68
CA VAL A 475 11.35 14.91 0.52
C VAL A 475 12.40 14.67 1.60
N GLY A 476 13.64 14.43 1.18
CA GLY A 476 14.78 14.22 2.06
C GLY A 476 15.02 12.77 2.48
N GLY A 477 14.12 11.83 2.22
CA GLY A 477 14.35 10.38 2.47
C GLY A 477 15.57 9.86 1.72
N SER A 478 15.80 10.32 0.51
CA SER A 478 16.93 9.92 -0.34
C SER A 478 18.32 10.44 0.10
N GLN A 479 18.47 11.06 1.29
CA GLN A 479 19.77 11.45 1.84
C GLN A 479 20.62 10.27 2.34
N ASN A 480 20.00 9.17 2.73
CA ASN A 480 20.65 7.91 2.98
C ASN A 480 20.75 7.09 1.69
N ASN A 481 21.64 6.11 1.69
CA ASN A 481 21.77 5.18 0.57
C ASN A 481 20.68 4.09 0.66
N ALA A 482 20.29 3.55 -0.48
CA ALA A 482 19.39 2.41 -0.56
C ALA A 482 19.79 1.49 -1.71
N ILE A 483 19.21 0.31 -1.73
CA ILE A 483 19.21 -0.60 -2.87
C ILE A 483 17.78 -1.05 -3.15
N ARG A 484 17.39 -1.12 -4.43
CA ARG A 484 16.05 -1.59 -4.80
C ARG A 484 16.18 -2.85 -5.64
N ILE A 485 15.31 -3.82 -5.36
CA ILE A 485 15.36 -5.15 -5.99
C ILE A 485 14.01 -5.46 -6.62
N ARG A 486 14.01 -5.57 -7.97
CA ARG A 486 12.92 -6.15 -8.75
C ARG A 486 13.27 -7.59 -9.09
N THR A 487 12.46 -8.52 -8.68
CA THR A 487 12.60 -9.94 -8.95
C THR A 487 11.97 -10.31 -10.27
N LEU A 488 12.52 -11.34 -10.94
CA LEU A 488 11.97 -11.87 -12.17
C LEU A 488 12.11 -13.39 -12.20
N GLY A 489 11.02 -14.11 -11.94
CA GLY A 489 10.99 -15.56 -11.92
C GLY A 489 11.17 -16.19 -13.31
N THR A 490 11.65 -17.41 -13.33
CA THR A 490 11.76 -18.26 -14.53
C THR A 490 11.21 -19.65 -14.31
N ARG A 491 11.31 -20.16 -13.09
CA ARG A 491 10.67 -21.39 -12.56
C ARG A 491 9.61 -21.02 -11.54
N SER A 492 9.84 -19.97 -10.80
CA SER A 492 8.85 -19.28 -9.98
C SER A 492 7.95 -18.45 -10.89
N ASN A 493 6.81 -17.96 -10.35
CA ASN A 493 5.97 -16.99 -11.07
C ASN A 493 6.80 -15.78 -11.53
N ARG A 494 6.35 -15.15 -12.59
CA ARG A 494 7.12 -14.12 -13.32
C ARG A 494 7.52 -12.93 -12.44
N ASP A 495 6.66 -12.46 -11.57
CA ASP A 495 6.92 -11.33 -10.67
C ASP A 495 7.85 -11.70 -9.51
N GLY A 496 8.03 -12.99 -9.26
CA GLY A 496 8.74 -13.49 -8.08
C GLY A 496 7.96 -13.32 -6.78
N ILE A 497 6.62 -13.17 -6.85
CA ILE A 497 5.77 -13.12 -5.66
C ILE A 497 5.99 -14.38 -4.82
N GLY A 498 6.30 -14.19 -3.53
CA GLY A 498 6.74 -15.24 -2.61
C GLY A 498 8.26 -15.39 -2.50
N ALA A 499 9.06 -14.61 -3.25
CA ALA A 499 10.51 -14.58 -3.06
C ALA A 499 10.87 -13.78 -1.80
N ALA A 500 11.69 -14.38 -0.92
CA ALA A 500 12.27 -13.69 0.22
C ALA A 500 13.64 -13.11 -0.16
N VAL A 501 13.83 -11.82 0.06
CA VAL A 501 15.06 -11.10 -0.23
C VAL A 501 15.68 -10.62 1.06
N GLY A 502 16.91 -11.08 1.35
CA GLY A 502 17.70 -10.64 2.48
C GLY A 502 18.83 -9.72 2.04
N VAL A 503 19.03 -8.63 2.76
CA VAL A 503 20.08 -7.63 2.51
C VAL A 503 20.97 -7.49 3.72
N SER A 504 22.30 -7.52 3.50
CA SER A 504 23.30 -7.31 4.56
C SER A 504 24.39 -6.35 4.12
N PHE A 505 24.83 -5.46 5.02
CA PHE A 505 25.84 -4.45 4.74
C PHE A 505 26.62 -4.04 6.00
N ALA A 506 27.76 -3.40 5.83
CA ALA A 506 28.59 -2.94 6.95
C ALA A 506 27.91 -1.79 7.70
N GLY A 507 27.82 -1.92 9.03
CA GLY A 507 27.17 -0.91 9.89
C GLY A 507 25.66 -1.05 10.01
N GLN A 508 25.08 -2.12 9.49
CA GLN A 508 23.67 -2.43 9.61
C GLN A 508 23.24 -2.53 11.07
N PRO A 509 22.11 -1.88 11.47
CA PRO A 509 21.61 -1.91 12.84
C PRO A 509 21.07 -3.28 13.25
N VAL A 510 20.61 -4.08 12.29
CA VAL A 510 20.18 -5.47 12.44
C VAL A 510 21.05 -6.37 11.56
N LYS A 511 21.08 -7.66 11.82
CA LYS A 511 22.03 -8.56 11.14
C LYS A 511 21.75 -8.67 9.65
N ASP A 512 20.51 -8.91 9.28
CA ASP A 512 20.02 -9.02 7.91
C ASP A 512 18.60 -8.45 7.89
N GLU A 513 18.29 -7.60 6.92
CA GLU A 513 16.95 -7.10 6.68
C GLU A 513 16.27 -8.02 5.66
N TRP A 514 15.09 -8.51 5.95
CA TRP A 514 14.34 -9.42 5.08
C TRP A 514 13.00 -8.83 4.67
N GLN A 515 12.72 -8.86 3.37
CA GLN A 515 11.42 -8.50 2.83
C GLN A 515 10.93 -9.61 1.90
N LEU A 516 9.62 -9.80 1.85
CA LEU A 516 8.95 -10.72 0.94
C LEU A 516 8.40 -9.93 -0.25
N VAL A 517 8.60 -10.42 -1.47
CA VAL A 517 7.86 -9.93 -2.62
C VAL A 517 6.43 -10.43 -2.49
N HIS A 518 5.48 -9.54 -2.24
CA HIS A 518 4.10 -9.93 -1.98
C HIS A 518 3.09 -9.03 -2.68
N SER A 519 1.98 -9.61 -3.06
CA SER A 519 0.77 -8.94 -3.49
C SER A 519 -0.22 -8.92 -2.33
N GLY A 520 -1.05 -7.88 -2.28
CA GLY A 520 -2.03 -7.70 -1.21
C GLY A 520 -1.37 -7.31 0.11
N SER A 521 -1.66 -6.13 0.57
CA SER A 521 -1.23 -5.59 1.85
C SER A 521 -2.15 -4.44 2.22
N SER A 522 -1.95 -3.85 3.39
CA SER A 522 -2.69 -2.67 3.78
C SER A 522 -4.21 -2.95 3.86
N TYR A 523 -5.03 -2.08 3.31
CA TYR A 523 -6.48 -2.24 3.21
C TYR A 523 -6.91 -2.04 1.76
N CYS A 524 -7.43 -3.10 1.14
CA CYS A 524 -7.94 -3.03 -0.22
C CYS A 524 -6.94 -2.50 -1.26
N SER A 525 -5.63 -2.55 -0.98
CA SER A 525 -4.61 -1.82 -1.75
C SER A 525 -3.42 -2.71 -2.11
N GLN A 526 -2.59 -2.21 -3.04
CA GLN A 526 -1.39 -2.87 -3.52
C GLN A 526 -0.24 -1.87 -3.65
N SER A 527 0.85 -2.10 -2.91
CA SER A 527 2.12 -1.39 -3.10
C SER A 527 2.89 -1.93 -4.32
N GLU A 528 3.92 -1.21 -4.78
CA GLU A 528 4.80 -1.74 -5.83
C GLU A 528 5.47 -3.05 -5.38
N LEU A 529 5.75 -3.94 -6.34
CA LEU A 529 6.44 -5.22 -6.07
C LEU A 529 7.95 -5.07 -5.91
N THR A 530 8.54 -3.94 -6.33
CA THR A 530 9.96 -3.66 -6.13
C THR A 530 10.25 -3.39 -4.66
N LEU A 531 11.16 -4.16 -4.09
CA LEU A 531 11.56 -4.01 -2.69
C LEU A 531 12.59 -2.90 -2.53
N THR A 532 12.45 -2.08 -1.49
CA THR A 532 13.40 -1.02 -1.14
C THR A 532 14.03 -1.32 0.21
N PHE A 533 15.37 -1.31 0.27
CA PHE A 533 16.15 -1.52 1.48
C PHE A 533 17.01 -0.31 1.75
N GLY A 534 16.85 0.31 2.91
CA GLY A 534 17.71 1.36 3.39
C GLY A 534 19.09 0.83 3.76
N LEU A 535 20.12 1.55 3.40
CA LEU A 535 21.51 1.17 3.68
C LEU A 535 22.23 2.21 4.57
N GLY A 536 21.53 3.22 5.04
CA GLY A 536 22.15 4.33 5.78
C GLY A 536 23.29 4.96 4.97
N LYS A 537 24.51 4.85 5.44
CA LYS A 537 25.70 5.36 4.74
C LYS A 537 26.51 4.29 4.02
N ALA A 538 26.08 3.04 4.01
CA ALA A 538 26.80 1.97 3.31
C ALA A 538 26.72 2.16 1.79
N ALA A 539 27.86 1.99 1.11
CA ALA A 539 27.98 2.19 -0.34
C ALA A 539 27.68 0.94 -1.16
N ALA A 540 27.50 -0.20 -0.52
CA ALA A 540 27.23 -1.47 -1.15
C ALA A 540 26.60 -2.46 -0.17
N ALA A 541 25.89 -3.46 -0.69
CA ALA A 541 25.26 -4.52 0.08
C ALA A 541 25.46 -5.90 -0.58
N ASP A 542 25.32 -6.93 0.23
CA ASP A 542 25.19 -8.33 -0.20
C ASP A 542 23.72 -8.70 -0.22
N ILE A 543 23.27 -9.42 -1.25
CA ILE A 543 21.89 -9.84 -1.45
C ILE A 543 21.79 -11.36 -1.43
N LEU A 544 20.79 -11.88 -0.75
CA LEU A 544 20.38 -13.28 -0.82
C LEU A 544 18.90 -13.34 -1.20
N ILE A 545 18.58 -14.01 -2.30
CA ILE A 545 17.19 -14.24 -2.74
C ILE A 545 16.87 -15.71 -2.57
N ILE A 546 15.77 -16.01 -1.89
CA ILE A 546 15.16 -17.34 -1.77
C ILE A 546 13.88 -17.33 -2.58
N TRP A 547 13.89 -18.01 -3.72
CA TRP A 547 12.76 -18.04 -4.66
C TRP A 547 11.70 -19.05 -4.24
N PRO A 548 10.42 -18.86 -4.63
CA PRO A 548 9.35 -19.85 -4.44
C PRO A 548 9.69 -21.25 -4.96
N SER A 549 10.44 -21.35 -6.06
CA SER A 549 10.95 -22.63 -6.61
C SER A 549 11.92 -23.37 -5.68
N GLY A 550 12.40 -22.72 -4.60
CA GLY A 550 13.47 -23.21 -3.73
C GLY A 550 14.89 -22.88 -4.21
N GLN A 551 15.05 -22.24 -5.38
CA GLN A 551 16.32 -21.70 -5.83
C GLN A 551 16.83 -20.65 -4.83
N LYS A 552 18.16 -20.56 -4.65
CA LYS A 552 18.82 -19.52 -3.84
C LYS A 552 19.91 -18.84 -4.65
N ASP A 553 19.83 -17.52 -4.73
CA ASP A 553 20.81 -16.71 -5.44
C ASP A 553 21.50 -15.75 -4.47
N SER A 554 22.82 -15.72 -4.50
CA SER A 554 23.62 -14.82 -3.66
C SER A 554 24.45 -13.91 -4.55
N LEU A 555 24.24 -12.61 -4.40
CA LEU A 555 24.98 -11.57 -5.10
C LEU A 555 25.78 -10.76 -4.06
N LYS A 556 27.02 -10.45 -4.38
CA LYS A 556 27.91 -9.81 -3.43
C LYS A 556 28.33 -8.42 -3.89
N ASN A 557 28.43 -7.50 -2.93
CA ASN A 557 28.98 -6.16 -3.12
C ASN A 557 28.27 -5.38 -4.24
N LEU A 558 26.92 -5.44 -4.29
CA LEU A 558 26.12 -4.63 -5.20
C LEU A 558 26.16 -3.17 -4.75
N ALA A 559 26.38 -2.26 -5.69
CA ALA A 559 26.47 -0.83 -5.40
C ALA A 559 25.12 -0.28 -4.89
N ALA A 560 25.18 0.60 -3.90
CA ALA A 560 24.03 1.35 -3.43
C ALA A 560 23.50 2.34 -4.48
N ASN A 561 22.29 2.83 -4.29
CA ASN A 561 21.60 3.83 -5.11
C ASN A 561 21.33 3.36 -6.54
N VAL A 562 20.97 2.08 -6.65
CA VAL A 562 20.64 1.40 -7.90
C VAL A 562 19.42 0.50 -7.69
N THR A 563 18.49 0.55 -8.63
CA THR A 563 17.43 -0.47 -8.80
C THR A 563 17.99 -1.59 -9.67
N TYR A 564 18.04 -2.80 -9.12
CA TYR A 564 18.48 -4.01 -9.83
C TYR A 564 17.25 -4.85 -10.22
N THR A 565 17.17 -5.24 -11.51
CA THR A 565 16.28 -6.34 -11.93
C THR A 565 17.08 -7.62 -11.93
N ILE A 566 16.72 -8.55 -11.04
CA ILE A 566 17.41 -9.81 -10.83
C ILE A 566 16.51 -10.96 -11.28
N GLN A 567 16.99 -11.71 -12.26
CA GLN A 567 16.34 -12.93 -12.75
C GLN A 567 16.71 -14.12 -11.86
N GLU A 568 15.76 -15.00 -11.63
CA GLU A 568 15.99 -16.28 -10.97
C GLU A 568 17.15 -17.04 -11.65
N GLY A 569 18.14 -17.47 -10.85
CA GLY A 569 19.45 -17.93 -11.31
C GLY A 569 20.56 -16.88 -11.12
N GLY A 570 20.27 -15.75 -10.46
CA GLY A 570 21.23 -14.73 -10.04
C GLY A 570 21.73 -13.82 -11.16
N LYS A 571 21.06 -13.80 -12.32
CA LYS A 571 21.43 -12.94 -13.42
C LYS A 571 20.86 -11.54 -13.25
N ILE A 572 21.71 -10.52 -13.20
CA ILE A 572 21.29 -9.11 -13.26
C ILE A 572 20.94 -8.79 -14.72
N LEU A 573 19.68 -8.42 -14.96
CA LEU A 573 19.17 -8.04 -16.29
C LEU A 573 19.30 -6.55 -16.53
N SER A 574 19.06 -5.73 -15.50
CA SER A 574 19.19 -4.28 -15.60
C SER A 574 19.71 -3.68 -14.29
N GLN A 575 20.31 -2.50 -14.43
CA GLN A 575 20.76 -1.65 -13.33
C GLN A 575 20.36 -0.22 -13.68
N ARG A 576 19.43 0.35 -12.89
CA ARG A 576 18.94 1.73 -13.05
C ARG A 576 19.43 2.56 -11.87
N PRO A 577 20.42 3.45 -12.05
CA PRO A 577 20.84 4.36 -10.99
C PRO A 577 19.70 5.25 -10.55
N PHE A 578 19.66 5.62 -9.27
CA PHE A 578 18.67 6.57 -8.75
C PHE A 578 18.82 7.96 -9.36
N ALA A 579 17.71 8.63 -9.55
CA ALA A 579 17.64 10.01 -10.03
C ALA A 579 17.74 10.99 -8.84
N ARG A 580 18.96 11.19 -8.31
CA ARG A 580 19.24 12.06 -7.13
C ARG A 580 19.85 13.39 -7.51
#